data_f2be407f70783d4145dcf0225de120ce
#
_entry.id   f2be407f70783d4145dcf0225de120ce
#
_cell.length_a   1.000
_cell.length_b   1.000
_cell.length_c   1.000
_cell.angle_alpha   90.00
_cell.angle_beta   90.00
_cell.angle_gamma   90.00
#
_symmetry.space_group_name_H-M   'P 1'
#
loop_
_entity.id
_entity.type
_entity.pdbx_description
1 polymer ?
#
loop_
_entity_poly.entity_id
_entity_poly.type
_entity_poly.pdbx_seq_one_letter_code
_entity_poly.pdbx_strand_id
1 'polypeptide(L)'
;GAKKDLAQIAMAYGHVYVAQIAMGANPAQTIKAMKEAESYDGPSLIIAYAPCQAHGIKGGLANHQAEQKRAIDCGYFNLLRYDPRLEEQGKNPLQLDSNMQNN
;
A
#
# COMPACT_ATOMS: atom_id res chain seq x y z
N GLY A 1 13.24 9.63 8.75
CA GLY A 1 13.80 10.74 8.28
C GLY A 1 12.90 11.91 8.07
N ALA A 2 13.37 12.76 7.26
CA ALA A 2 12.62 13.95 6.98
C ALA A 2 11.31 13.62 6.29
N LYS A 3 11.24 12.47 5.71
CA LYS A 3 10.06 12.09 4.98
C LYS A 3 8.90 11.80 5.92
N LYS A 4 7.83 12.48 5.71
CA LYS A 4 6.65 12.23 6.50
C LYS A 4 6.00 10.95 6.07
N ASP A 5 5.44 10.26 7.03
CA ASP A 5 4.64 9.09 6.70
C ASP A 5 3.23 9.59 6.37
N LEU A 6 3.00 9.76 5.10
CA LEU A 6 1.73 10.31 4.64
C LEU A 6 0.56 9.41 5.01
N ALA A 7 0.80 8.10 4.97
CA ALA A 7 -0.26 7.17 5.34
C ALA A 7 -0.65 7.35 6.80
N GLN A 8 0.33 7.49 7.68
CA GLN A 8 0.04 7.68 9.09
C GLN A 8 -0.73 8.97 9.33
N ILE A 9 -0.34 10.02 8.64
CA ILE A 9 -1.03 11.29 8.79
C ILE A 9 -2.50 11.15 8.38
N ALA A 10 -2.73 10.48 7.24
CA ALA A 10 -4.09 10.31 6.76
C ALA A 10 -4.91 9.42 7.70
N MET A 11 -4.30 8.36 8.21
CA MET A 11 -5.01 7.46 9.11
C MET A 11 -5.39 8.17 10.42
N ALA A 12 -4.61 9.15 10.82
CA ALA A 12 -4.89 9.86 12.05
C ALA A 12 -6.20 10.64 11.99
N TYR A 13 -6.65 10.98 10.80
CA TYR A 13 -7.93 11.67 10.66
C TYR A 13 -9.13 10.78 10.96
N GLY A 14 -8.97 9.48 10.82
CA GLY A 14 -10.02 8.56 11.20
C GLY A 14 -11.14 8.34 10.21
N HIS A 15 -11.27 9.16 9.20
CA HIS A 15 -12.32 8.98 8.18
C HIS A 15 -11.77 9.00 6.77
N VAL A 16 -10.52 8.67 6.61
CA VAL A 16 -9.91 8.56 5.28
C VAL A 16 -9.57 7.11 5.06
N TYR A 17 -10.02 6.57 3.94
CA TYR A 17 -9.55 5.24 3.54
C TYR A 17 -8.13 5.39 3.03
N VAL A 18 -7.23 4.53 3.50
CA VAL A 18 -5.82 4.65 3.12
C VAL A 18 -5.33 3.28 2.68
N ALA A 19 -4.59 3.26 1.58
CA ALA A 19 -3.98 2.02 1.14
C ALA A 19 -2.59 2.30 0.59
N GLN A 20 -1.69 1.37 0.86
CA GLN A 20 -0.37 1.35 0.24
C GLN A 20 -0.30 0.11 -0.63
N ILE A 21 -0.02 0.29 -1.89
CA ILE A 21 -0.08 -0.78 -2.87
C ILE A 21 1.19 -0.83 -3.70
N ALA A 22 1.45 -1.98 -4.28
CA ALA A 22 2.54 -2.15 -5.24
C ALA A 22 2.07 -3.18 -6.26
N MET A 23 1.55 -2.68 -7.38
CA MET A 23 0.90 -3.56 -8.34
C MET A 23 1.85 -4.62 -8.87
N GLY A 24 3.12 -4.28 -9.06
CA GLY A 24 4.08 -5.25 -9.57
C GLY A 24 4.35 -6.39 -8.62
N ALA A 25 4.14 -6.17 -7.32
CA ALA A 25 4.42 -7.20 -6.33
C ALA A 25 3.17 -7.97 -5.94
N ASN A 26 2.03 -7.30 -5.87
CA ASN A 26 0.81 -7.94 -5.42
C ASN A 26 -0.40 -7.34 -6.13
N PRO A 27 -0.67 -7.81 -7.34
CA PRO A 27 -1.81 -7.25 -8.08
C PRO A 27 -3.14 -7.50 -7.41
N ALA A 28 -3.28 -8.64 -6.74
CA ALA A 28 -4.55 -8.95 -6.09
C ALA A 28 -4.85 -7.96 -4.98
N GLN A 29 -3.83 -7.61 -4.20
CA GLN A 29 -4.00 -6.65 -3.13
C GLN A 29 -4.36 -5.27 -3.70
N THR A 30 -3.73 -4.91 -4.81
CA THR A 30 -4.04 -3.64 -5.47
C THR A 30 -5.50 -3.56 -5.87
N ILE A 31 -6.00 -4.62 -6.48
CA ILE A 31 -7.39 -4.63 -6.93
C ILE A 31 -8.34 -4.54 -5.74
N LYS A 32 -8.03 -5.27 -4.69
CA LYS A 32 -8.85 -5.23 -3.49
C LYS A 32 -8.88 -3.83 -2.87
N ALA A 33 -7.72 -3.20 -2.79
CA ALA A 33 -7.64 -1.85 -2.23
C ALA A 33 -8.45 -0.86 -3.06
N MET A 34 -8.35 -0.98 -4.37
CA MET A 34 -9.08 -0.06 -5.23
C MET A 34 -10.58 -0.23 -5.11
N LYS A 35 -11.03 -1.47 -5.02
CA LYS A 35 -12.46 -1.72 -4.85
C LYS A 35 -12.95 -1.18 -3.51
N GLU A 36 -12.19 -1.37 -2.47
CA GLU A 36 -12.59 -0.86 -1.16
C GLU A 36 -12.62 0.67 -1.18
N ALA A 37 -11.61 1.29 -1.78
CA ALA A 37 -11.58 2.75 -1.85
C ALA A 37 -12.77 3.28 -2.61
N GLU A 38 -13.12 2.62 -3.71
CA GLU A 38 -14.24 3.05 -4.53
C GLU A 38 -15.56 2.94 -3.79
N SER A 39 -15.70 1.91 -2.97
CA SER A 39 -16.93 1.71 -2.23
C SER A 39 -17.02 2.55 -0.96
N TYR A 40 -15.91 3.14 -0.56
CA TYR A 40 -15.90 3.92 0.66
C TYR A 40 -16.51 5.30 0.41
N ASP A 41 -17.45 5.68 1.26
CA ASP A 41 -18.14 6.95 1.11
C ASP A 41 -17.39 8.03 1.88
N GLY A 42 -16.31 8.49 1.28
CA GLY A 42 -15.46 9.48 1.90
C GLY A 42 -14.15 9.58 1.14
N PRO A 43 -13.23 10.37 1.65
CA PRO A 43 -11.95 10.54 0.96
C PRO A 43 -11.08 9.30 1.07
N SER A 44 -10.31 9.04 0.03
CA SER A 44 -9.40 7.92 -0.02
C SER A 44 -8.03 8.40 -0.47
N LEU A 45 -7.01 7.81 0.13
CA LEU A 45 -5.62 8.08 -0.23
C LEU A 45 -4.95 6.77 -0.62
N ILE A 46 -4.48 6.70 -1.84
CA ILE A 46 -3.79 5.51 -2.33
C ILE A 46 -2.34 5.88 -2.58
N ILE A 47 -1.44 5.20 -1.90
CA ILE A 47 -0.01 5.42 -2.09
C ILE A 47 0.55 4.21 -2.79
N ALA A 48 1.09 4.43 -3.98
CA ALA A 48 1.57 3.35 -4.81
C ALA A 48 3.08 3.38 -4.90
N TYR A 49 3.70 2.26 -4.61
CA TYR A 49 5.13 2.12 -4.80
C TYR A 49 5.41 1.82 -6.25
N ALA A 50 6.25 2.64 -6.85
CA ALA A 50 6.62 2.47 -8.26
C ALA A 50 8.07 2.86 -8.42
N PRO A 51 8.96 1.90 -8.69
CA PRO A 51 10.37 2.24 -8.89
C PRO A 51 10.55 3.13 -10.11
N CYS A 52 11.62 3.91 -10.06
CA CYS A 52 11.90 4.83 -11.14
C CYS A 52 12.30 4.05 -12.39
N GLN A 53 11.59 4.28 -13.48
CA GLN A 53 11.85 3.59 -14.72
C GLN A 53 13.12 4.02 -15.40
N ALA A 54 13.58 5.21 -15.11
CA ALA A 54 14.77 5.71 -15.76
C ALA A 54 15.99 4.87 -15.46
N HIS A 55 15.98 4.18 -14.35
CA HIS A 55 17.10 3.34 -13.97
C HIS A 55 16.99 1.93 -14.50
N GLY A 56 15.83 1.58 -15.01
CA GLY A 56 15.61 0.21 -15.39
C GLY A 56 15.68 -0.06 -16.87
N ILE A 57 16.35 0.80 -17.59
CA ILE A 57 16.31 0.68 -19.03
C ILE A 57 16.77 -0.67 -19.49
N LYS A 58 17.89 -1.13 -18.97
CA LYS A 58 18.40 -2.40 -19.40
C LYS A 58 17.64 -3.56 -18.85
N GLY A 59 17.11 -3.40 -17.68
CA GLY A 59 16.38 -4.49 -17.05
C GLY A 59 14.99 -4.65 -17.57
N GLY A 60 14.43 -3.59 -18.12
CA GLY A 60 13.08 -3.66 -18.61
C GLY A 60 12.09 -3.90 -17.49
N LEU A 61 10.92 -4.37 -17.88
CA LEU A 61 9.83 -4.52 -16.95
C LEU A 61 10.03 -5.69 -16.00
N ALA A 62 10.78 -6.67 -16.42
CA ALA A 62 10.99 -7.84 -15.57
C ALA A 62 11.75 -7.45 -14.31
N ASN A 63 12.78 -6.61 -14.46
CA ASN A 63 13.52 -6.15 -13.30
C ASN A 63 12.70 -5.23 -12.44
N HIS A 64 11.83 -4.48 -13.05
CA HIS A 64 10.97 -3.57 -12.33
C HIS A 64 10.10 -4.31 -11.33
N GLN A 65 9.52 -5.40 -11.77
CA GLN A 65 8.67 -6.19 -10.91
C GLN A 65 9.45 -6.82 -9.76
N ALA A 66 10.62 -7.35 -10.08
CA ALA A 66 11.45 -7.98 -9.06
C ALA A 66 11.88 -6.96 -8.02
N GLU A 67 12.12 -5.74 -8.45
CA GLU A 67 12.53 -4.68 -7.56
C GLU A 67 11.43 -4.31 -6.57
N GLN A 68 10.20 -4.25 -7.04
CA GLN A 68 9.08 -3.98 -6.16
C GLN A 68 8.92 -5.05 -5.11
N LYS A 69 9.00 -6.29 -5.54
CA LYS A 69 8.82 -7.39 -4.60
C LYS A 69 9.92 -7.39 -3.55
N ARG A 70 11.14 -7.09 -3.96
CA ARG A 70 12.24 -7.07 -3.01
C ARG A 70 12.08 -5.98 -1.97
N ALA A 71 11.60 -4.81 -2.39
CA ALA A 71 11.40 -3.72 -1.45
C ALA A 71 10.39 -4.11 -0.37
N ILE A 72 9.36 -4.83 -0.74
CA ILE A 72 8.35 -5.26 0.22
C ILE A 72 8.89 -6.35 1.12
N ASP A 73 9.58 -7.33 0.53
CA ASP A 73 10.13 -8.43 1.30
C ASP A 73 11.14 -7.96 2.32
N CYS A 74 11.86 -6.89 2.02
CA CYS A 74 12.83 -6.33 2.94
C CYS A 74 12.24 -5.33 3.91
N GLY A 75 10.96 -5.05 3.80
CA GLY A 75 10.31 -4.16 4.74
C GLY A 75 10.43 -2.69 4.40
N TYR A 76 10.90 -2.34 3.23
CA TYR A 76 11.01 -0.94 2.86
C TYR A 76 9.65 -0.32 2.58
N PHE A 77 8.70 -1.10 2.13
CA PHE A 77 7.39 -0.59 1.78
C PHE A 77 6.37 -1.63 2.19
N ASN A 78 5.51 -1.24 3.11
CA ASN A 78 4.49 -2.14 3.61
C ASN A 78 3.21 -2.01 2.81
N LEU A 79 2.64 -3.14 2.43
CA LEU A 79 1.32 -3.13 1.82
C LEU A 79 0.29 -3.14 2.92
N LEU A 80 -0.63 -2.18 2.86
CA LEU A 80 -1.63 -2.09 3.91
C LEU A 80 -2.92 -1.49 3.37
N ARG A 81 -3.99 -1.69 4.13
CA ARG A 81 -5.27 -1.06 3.87
C ARG A 81 -5.83 -0.60 5.21
N TYR A 82 -6.27 0.62 5.26
CA TYR A 82 -6.92 1.17 6.44
C TYR A 82 -8.33 1.55 6.04
N ASP A 83 -9.30 0.84 6.60
CA ASP A 83 -10.71 1.02 6.27
C ASP A 83 -11.45 1.47 7.51
N PRO A 84 -11.82 2.75 7.57
CA PRO A 84 -12.51 3.24 8.78
C PRO A 84 -13.81 2.51 9.10
N ARG A 85 -14.43 1.88 8.08
CA ARG A 85 -15.67 1.16 8.32
C ARG A 85 -15.49 -0.01 9.27
N LEU A 86 -14.29 -0.57 9.31
CA LEU A 86 -14.05 -1.72 10.18
C LEU A 86 -14.11 -1.32 11.65
N GLU A 87 -13.71 -0.11 11.96
CA GLU A 87 -13.74 0.34 13.34
C GLU A 87 -15.17 0.38 13.86
N GLU A 88 -16.11 0.74 13.01
CA GLU A 88 -17.51 0.77 13.42
C GLU A 88 -18.05 -0.63 13.69
N GLN A 89 -17.39 -1.64 13.15
CA GLN A 89 -17.77 -3.02 13.38
C GLN A 89 -17.01 -3.64 14.53
N GLY A 90 -16.24 -2.86 15.27
CA GLY A 90 -15.46 -3.36 16.36
C GLY A 90 -14.20 -4.09 15.93
N LYS A 91 -13.77 -3.88 14.70
CA LYS A 91 -12.59 -4.54 14.18
C LYS A 91 -11.46 -3.54 14.00
N ASN A 92 -10.25 -4.06 13.89
CA ASN A 92 -9.09 -3.23 13.62
C ASN A 92 -9.17 -2.68 12.20
N PRO A 93 -9.22 -1.37 12.03
CA PRO A 93 -9.31 -0.81 10.68
C PRO A 93 -8.06 -1.03 9.85
N LEU A 94 -6.92 -1.26 10.49
CA LEU A 94 -5.67 -1.43 9.76
C LEU A 94 -5.44 -2.90 9.45
N GLN A 95 -5.26 -3.20 8.16
CA GLN A 95 -4.95 -4.53 7.67
C GLN A 95 -3.57 -4.50 7.04
N LEU A 96 -2.66 -5.26 7.60
CA LEU A 96 -1.32 -5.37 7.01
C LEU A 96 -1.33 -6.52 6.01
N ASP A 97 -1.07 -6.18 4.76
CA ASP A 97 -1.14 -7.16 3.67
C ASP A 97 0.22 -7.73 3.32
N SER A 98 1.28 -7.05 3.66
CA SER A 98 2.60 -7.60 3.45
C SER A 98 2.97 -8.45 4.65
N ASN A 99 3.69 -9.53 4.39
CA ASN A 99 3.98 -10.50 5.42
C ASN A 99 5.32 -10.18 6.05
N MET A 100 5.31 -9.25 6.97
CA MET A 100 6.54 -8.78 7.57
C MET A 100 7.08 -9.70 8.63
N GLN A 101 6.22 -10.42 9.30
CA GLN A 101 6.65 -11.23 10.42
C GLN A 101 7.44 -12.45 10.00
N ASN A 102 7.41 -12.78 8.76
CA ASN A 102 8.14 -13.94 8.28
C ASN A 102 9.58 -13.66 8.02
N ASN A 103 9.99 -12.46 8.25
CA ASN A 103 11.38 -12.09 7.95
C ASN A 103 12.27 -12.26 9.13
#